data_c2f57f5c292e33cca77e1bf4b49ef0d5
#
_entry.id   c2f57f5c292e33cca77e1bf4b49ef0d5
#
_cell.length_a   1.000
_cell.length_b   1.000
_cell.length_c   1.000
_cell.angle_alpha   90.00
_cell.angle_beta   90.00
_cell.angle_gamma   90.00
#
_symmetry.space_group_name_H-M   'P 1'
#
loop_
_entity.id
_entity.type
_entity.pdbx_description
1 polymer ?
#
loop_
_entity_poly.entity_id
_entity_poly.type
_entity_poly.pdbx_seq_one_letter_code
_entity_poly.pdbx_strand_id
1 'polypeptide(L)'
;MSTESLTEPPGRASSVPTHSTTTAVVSAAVAMVSFQVGASVAKQLIPSIGAPGTTALRLGLSALLVVMLQRAWRTIPTRKVWPVILAYGLSLGAMNFVFYFALRSIPLGIAVAIEFIGPLGVAVFASRRRVDYLWVALAAVGLLLLLPIRATEGRLDPVGVLCALAAGLGWALYIVYGQKAGRAHGAAASTWGLIVAACLIVPIGIADAGRALLAPWIWTFGMAVAVFSSALPYTLEMVALRRLSAKTFGTLMCFEPAIAAIAGLAFLHEHLTPIQWLAIGFIIVASIGTVSGER
;
A
#
# COMPACT_ATOMS: atom_id res chain seq x y z
N MET A 1 -4.93 53.19 -40.81
CA MET A 1 -4.64 52.70 -39.46
C MET A 1 -5.42 51.40 -39.30
N SER A 2 -4.73 50.30 -39.57
CA SER A 2 -5.32 48.93 -39.53
C SER A 2 -4.98 48.28 -38.21
N THR A 3 -5.99 47.95 -37.44
CA THR A 3 -5.86 47.18 -36.19
C THR A 3 -5.84 45.70 -36.51
N GLU A 4 -4.65 45.11 -36.48
CA GLU A 4 -4.47 43.65 -36.51
C GLU A 4 -4.89 43.05 -35.17
N SER A 5 -5.98 42.29 -35.19
CA SER A 5 -6.41 41.45 -34.06
C SER A 5 -5.52 40.20 -33.99
N LEU A 6 -4.63 40.12 -33.01
CA LEU A 6 -3.88 38.93 -32.67
C LEU A 6 -4.84 37.90 -32.07
N THR A 7 -5.24 36.92 -32.86
CA THR A 7 -5.91 35.70 -32.38
C THR A 7 -4.87 34.81 -31.74
N GLU A 8 -4.92 34.65 -30.40
CA GLU A 8 -4.18 33.63 -29.67
C GLU A 8 -4.56 32.24 -30.21
N PRO A 9 -3.59 31.32 -30.42
CA PRO A 9 -3.89 29.97 -30.79
C PRO A 9 -4.51 29.19 -29.62
N PRO A 10 -5.46 28.24 -29.87
CA PRO A 10 -6.12 27.48 -28.82
C PRO A 10 -5.10 26.65 -28.04
N GLY A 11 -5.19 26.76 -26.70
CA GLY A 11 -4.29 26.17 -25.73
C GLY A 11 -4.02 24.70 -26.03
N ARG A 12 -2.75 24.36 -26.18
CA ARG A 12 -2.26 22.97 -26.17
C ARG A 12 -2.67 22.33 -24.86
N ALA A 13 -3.61 21.40 -24.93
CA ALA A 13 -3.82 20.43 -23.87
C ALA A 13 -2.45 19.78 -23.59
N SER A 14 -1.89 20.02 -22.41
CA SER A 14 -0.64 19.43 -21.97
C SER A 14 -0.84 17.92 -21.85
N SER A 15 -0.47 17.18 -22.86
CA SER A 15 -0.36 15.73 -22.80
C SER A 15 0.68 15.40 -21.73
N VAL A 16 0.21 14.85 -20.60
CA VAL A 16 1.10 14.27 -19.58
C VAL A 16 1.97 13.21 -20.29
N PRO A 17 3.31 13.29 -20.19
CA PRO A 17 4.17 12.39 -20.94
C PRO A 17 3.87 10.92 -20.59
N THR A 18 3.68 10.07 -21.59
CA THR A 18 3.41 8.62 -21.43
C THR A 18 4.48 7.91 -20.58
N HIS A 19 5.72 8.38 -20.60
CA HIS A 19 6.80 7.92 -19.70
C HIS A 19 6.50 8.10 -18.21
N SER A 20 5.64 9.05 -17.83
CA SER A 20 5.27 9.33 -16.45
C SER A 20 4.36 8.23 -15.88
N THR A 21 3.38 7.76 -16.63
CA THR A 21 2.43 6.70 -16.20
C THR A 21 3.12 5.35 -16.10
N THR A 22 3.94 4.99 -17.10
CA THR A 22 4.72 3.73 -17.09
C THR A 22 5.63 3.66 -15.87
N THR A 23 6.36 4.73 -15.54
CA THR A 23 7.21 4.78 -14.36
C THR A 23 6.40 4.57 -13.08
N ALA A 24 5.20 5.14 -12.98
CA ALA A 24 4.34 5.01 -11.81
C ALA A 24 3.82 3.57 -11.63
N VAL A 25 3.40 2.92 -12.72
CA VAL A 25 2.94 1.53 -12.70
C VAL A 25 4.09 0.58 -12.33
N VAL A 26 5.27 0.76 -12.92
CA VAL A 26 6.46 -0.03 -12.60
C VAL A 26 6.85 0.17 -11.14
N SER A 27 6.82 1.41 -10.62
CA SER A 27 7.11 1.68 -9.22
C SER A 27 6.15 0.95 -8.28
N ALA A 28 4.85 0.96 -8.58
CA ALA A 28 3.85 0.23 -7.81
C ALA A 28 4.09 -1.30 -7.86
N ALA A 29 4.37 -1.85 -9.05
CA ALA A 29 4.65 -3.27 -9.20
C ALA A 29 5.90 -3.71 -8.41
N VAL A 30 6.98 -2.93 -8.47
CA VAL A 30 8.21 -3.19 -7.69
C VAL A 30 7.93 -3.08 -6.20
N ALA A 31 7.10 -2.13 -5.77
CA ALA A 31 6.69 -2.00 -4.38
C ALA A 31 5.98 -3.25 -3.87
N MET A 32 5.01 -3.76 -4.63
CA MET A 32 4.26 -4.99 -4.29
C MET A 32 5.17 -6.20 -4.14
N VAL A 33 6.09 -6.43 -5.10
CA VAL A 33 7.09 -7.52 -5.01
C VAL A 33 7.97 -7.34 -3.78
N SER A 34 8.42 -6.12 -3.51
CA SER A 34 9.22 -5.79 -2.33
C SER A 34 8.49 -6.11 -1.03
N PHE A 35 7.19 -5.78 -0.95
CA PHE A 35 6.37 -6.15 0.21
C PHE A 35 6.34 -7.66 0.44
N GLN A 36 6.20 -8.48 -0.60
CA GLN A 36 6.17 -9.95 -0.45
C GLN A 36 7.51 -10.51 0.08
N VAL A 37 8.62 -10.00 -0.41
CA VAL A 37 9.96 -10.34 0.11
C VAL A 37 10.06 -9.93 1.58
N GLY A 38 9.71 -8.69 1.90
CA GLY A 38 9.72 -8.17 3.26
C GLY A 38 8.81 -8.93 4.21
N ALA A 39 7.62 -9.33 3.77
CA ALA A 39 6.68 -10.12 4.56
C ALA A 39 7.23 -11.52 4.89
N SER A 40 7.94 -12.16 3.95
CA SER A 40 8.58 -13.45 4.16
C SER A 40 9.67 -13.38 5.23
N VAL A 41 10.46 -12.30 5.24
CA VAL A 41 11.47 -12.06 6.28
C VAL A 41 10.80 -11.70 7.62
N ALA A 42 9.73 -10.89 7.62
CA ALA A 42 9.01 -10.50 8.82
C ALA A 42 8.39 -11.70 9.57
N LYS A 43 7.97 -12.75 8.86
CA LYS A 43 7.47 -14.00 9.48
C LYS A 43 8.47 -14.62 10.45
N GLN A 44 9.78 -14.44 10.23
CA GLN A 44 10.83 -14.95 11.10
C GLN A 44 10.99 -14.14 12.39
N LEU A 45 10.55 -12.88 12.40
CA LEU A 45 10.62 -12.01 13.58
C LEU A 45 9.38 -12.14 14.49
N ILE A 46 8.20 -12.37 13.92
CA ILE A 46 6.94 -12.41 14.66
C ILE A 46 6.95 -13.37 15.87
N PRO A 47 7.49 -14.62 15.78
CA PRO A 47 7.55 -15.50 16.94
C PRO A 47 8.39 -14.96 18.10
N SER A 48 9.35 -14.09 17.83
CA SER A 48 10.33 -13.62 18.82
C SER A 48 9.96 -12.29 19.48
N ILE A 49 9.39 -11.35 18.73
CA ILE A 49 9.08 -10.00 19.20
C ILE A 49 7.61 -9.61 19.02
N GLY A 50 6.77 -10.57 18.65
CA GLY A 50 5.37 -10.31 18.39
C GLY A 50 5.11 -9.46 17.13
N ALA A 51 3.84 -9.33 16.78
CA ALA A 51 3.40 -8.50 15.67
C ALA A 51 3.63 -6.98 15.93
N PRO A 52 3.29 -6.42 17.10
CA PRO A 52 3.56 -5.01 17.40
C PRO A 52 5.04 -4.68 17.37
N GLY A 53 5.91 -5.53 17.97
CA GLY A 53 7.36 -5.36 17.96
C GLY A 53 7.94 -5.41 16.55
N THR A 54 7.49 -6.34 15.70
CA THR A 54 7.90 -6.44 14.29
C THR A 54 7.49 -5.19 13.51
N THR A 55 6.25 -4.68 13.72
CA THR A 55 5.78 -3.46 13.05
C THR A 55 6.56 -2.23 13.51
N ALA A 56 6.83 -2.11 14.81
CA ALA A 56 7.62 -1.02 15.36
C ALA A 56 9.05 -1.00 14.81
N LEU A 57 9.71 -2.16 14.79
CA LEU A 57 11.07 -2.29 14.25
C LEU A 57 11.10 -1.93 12.76
N ARG A 58 10.15 -2.45 11.99
CA ARG A 58 9.99 -2.19 10.57
C ARG A 58 9.82 -0.70 10.26
N LEU A 59 8.82 -0.06 10.88
CA LEU A 59 8.52 1.36 10.64
C LEU A 59 9.58 2.29 11.22
N GLY A 60 10.10 1.98 12.41
CA GLY A 60 11.14 2.78 13.06
C GLY A 60 12.45 2.80 12.28
N LEU A 61 12.96 1.62 11.89
CA LEU A 61 14.17 1.53 11.07
C LEU A 61 13.96 2.12 9.68
N SER A 62 12.78 1.92 9.07
CA SER A 62 12.47 2.54 7.78
C SER A 62 12.46 4.05 7.85
N ALA A 63 11.81 4.62 8.87
CA ALA A 63 11.78 6.05 9.08
C ALA A 63 13.20 6.61 9.22
N LEU A 64 14.04 5.95 10.05
CA LEU A 64 15.45 6.34 10.24
C LEU A 64 16.22 6.29 8.92
N LEU A 65 16.12 5.18 8.17
CA LEU A 65 16.79 5.01 6.89
C LEU A 65 16.38 6.09 5.88
N VAL A 66 15.08 6.29 5.71
CA VAL A 66 14.57 7.23 4.70
C VAL A 66 14.86 8.68 5.10
N VAL A 67 14.83 9.00 6.40
CA VAL A 67 15.27 10.31 6.94
C VAL A 67 16.71 10.60 6.56
N MET A 68 17.60 9.61 6.76
CA MET A 68 19.03 9.76 6.46
C MET A 68 19.29 9.86 4.96
N LEU A 69 18.72 8.95 4.16
CA LEU A 69 18.91 8.89 2.71
C LEU A 69 18.33 10.10 1.99
N GLN A 70 17.14 10.54 2.34
CA GLN A 70 16.46 11.67 1.70
C GLN A 70 16.79 13.01 2.36
N ARG A 71 17.60 13.00 3.44
CA ARG A 71 17.94 14.22 4.20
C ARG A 71 16.70 15.02 4.59
N ALA A 72 15.74 14.34 5.25
CA ALA A 72 14.41 14.89 5.53
C ALA A 72 14.43 16.24 6.27
N TRP A 73 15.47 16.51 7.06
CA TRP A 73 15.67 17.81 7.71
C TRP A 73 15.78 18.99 6.75
N ARG A 74 16.04 18.75 5.44
CA ARG A 74 16.05 19.78 4.40
C ARG A 74 14.69 20.03 3.77
N THR A 75 13.73 19.17 4.03
CA THR A 75 12.40 19.15 3.42
C THR A 75 11.29 19.18 4.47
N ILE A 76 11.45 20.00 5.51
CA ILE A 76 10.46 20.10 6.59
C ILE A 76 9.14 20.66 6.03
N PRO A 77 7.99 19.99 6.29
CA PRO A 77 6.69 20.48 5.83
C PRO A 77 6.35 21.84 6.43
N THR A 78 5.76 22.70 5.63
CA THR A 78 5.23 23.98 6.13
C THR A 78 4.00 23.75 7.03
N ARG A 79 3.65 24.74 7.88
CA ARG A 79 2.46 24.64 8.76
C ARG A 79 1.18 24.28 8.02
N LYS A 80 1.01 24.73 6.77
CA LYS A 80 -0.16 24.42 5.92
C LYS A 80 -0.20 22.97 5.44
N VAL A 81 0.95 22.33 5.30
CA VAL A 81 1.08 20.95 4.78
C VAL A 81 1.01 19.90 5.90
N TRP A 82 1.37 20.27 7.13
CA TRP A 82 1.37 19.36 8.28
C TRP A 82 0.06 18.59 8.47
N PRO A 83 -1.14 19.18 8.40
CA PRO A 83 -2.38 18.42 8.63
C PRO A 83 -2.54 17.25 7.67
N VAL A 84 -2.18 17.41 6.39
CA VAL A 84 -2.29 16.32 5.41
C VAL A 84 -1.19 15.27 5.59
N ILE A 85 0.02 15.66 5.99
CA ILE A 85 1.10 14.72 6.34
C ILE A 85 0.74 13.91 7.58
N LEU A 86 0.18 14.54 8.61
CA LEU A 86 -0.29 13.85 9.81
C LEU A 86 -1.40 12.86 9.47
N ALA A 87 -2.42 13.26 8.70
CA ALA A 87 -3.49 12.37 8.28
C ALA A 87 -2.95 11.17 7.48
N TYR A 88 -2.00 11.39 6.57
CA TYR A 88 -1.34 10.34 5.80
C TYR A 88 -0.55 9.38 6.70
N GLY A 89 0.31 9.90 7.57
CA GLY A 89 1.15 9.07 8.44
C GLY A 89 0.37 8.33 9.53
N LEU A 90 -0.68 8.96 10.11
CA LEU A 90 -1.58 8.31 11.04
C LEU A 90 -2.37 7.19 10.36
N SER A 91 -2.86 7.40 9.13
CA SER A 91 -3.53 6.36 8.34
C SER A 91 -2.59 5.18 8.08
N LEU A 92 -1.33 5.46 7.68
CA LEU A 92 -0.29 4.46 7.47
C LEU A 92 0.01 3.65 8.74
N GLY A 93 0.22 4.32 9.87
CA GLY A 93 0.52 3.67 11.15
C GLY A 93 -0.66 2.87 11.68
N ALA A 94 -1.85 3.47 11.72
CA ALA A 94 -3.06 2.82 12.21
C ALA A 94 -3.45 1.60 11.37
N MET A 95 -3.43 1.71 10.04
CA MET A 95 -3.68 0.62 9.11
C MET A 95 -2.80 -0.59 9.46
N ASN A 96 -1.49 -0.39 9.49
CA ASN A 96 -0.55 -1.46 9.82
C ASN A 96 -0.80 -2.07 11.20
N PHE A 97 -1.02 -1.23 12.21
CA PHE A 97 -1.22 -1.68 13.59
C PHE A 97 -2.48 -2.52 13.74
N VAL A 98 -3.61 -2.01 13.24
CA VAL A 98 -4.91 -2.68 13.37
C VAL A 98 -4.95 -3.98 12.56
N PHE A 99 -4.28 -4.03 11.40
CA PHE A 99 -4.15 -5.25 10.62
C PHE A 99 -3.50 -6.40 11.40
N TYR A 100 -2.45 -6.11 12.16
CA TYR A 100 -1.82 -7.15 12.98
C TYR A 100 -2.71 -7.66 14.12
N PHE A 101 -3.65 -6.86 14.61
CA PHE A 101 -4.67 -7.35 15.53
C PHE A 101 -5.65 -8.31 14.85
N ALA A 102 -6.05 -8.04 13.60
CA ALA A 102 -6.87 -8.96 12.82
C ALA A 102 -6.17 -10.33 12.70
N LEU A 103 -4.86 -10.35 12.43
CA LEU A 103 -4.08 -11.58 12.27
C LEU A 103 -3.98 -12.45 13.53
N ARG A 104 -4.34 -11.93 14.71
CA ARG A 104 -4.36 -12.74 15.94
C ARG A 104 -5.53 -13.71 15.98
N SER A 105 -6.62 -13.42 15.29
CA SER A 105 -7.88 -14.12 15.43
C SER A 105 -8.50 -14.62 14.12
N ILE A 106 -8.03 -14.13 12.97
CA ILE A 106 -8.49 -14.62 11.67
C ILE A 106 -7.31 -15.00 10.76
N PRO A 107 -7.51 -15.97 9.84
CA PRO A 107 -6.47 -16.38 8.89
C PRO A 107 -5.99 -15.23 8.02
N LEU A 108 -4.67 -15.20 7.72
CA LEU A 108 -4.02 -14.14 6.96
C LEU A 108 -4.72 -13.84 5.64
N GLY A 109 -5.05 -14.88 4.85
CA GLY A 109 -5.69 -14.69 3.55
C GLY A 109 -7.06 -14.01 3.65
N ILE A 110 -7.82 -14.28 4.72
CA ILE A 110 -9.13 -13.65 4.97
C ILE A 110 -8.93 -12.20 5.43
N ALA A 111 -7.97 -11.95 6.33
CA ALA A 111 -7.65 -10.61 6.79
C ALA A 111 -7.25 -9.70 5.64
N VAL A 112 -6.33 -10.15 4.78
CA VAL A 112 -5.88 -9.44 3.58
C VAL A 112 -7.04 -9.15 2.65
N ALA A 113 -7.90 -10.13 2.39
CA ALA A 113 -9.04 -9.93 1.50
C ALA A 113 -10.05 -8.90 2.01
N ILE A 114 -10.32 -8.92 3.32
CA ILE A 114 -11.21 -7.94 3.94
C ILE A 114 -10.56 -6.54 3.87
N GLU A 115 -9.27 -6.45 4.13
CA GLU A 115 -8.53 -5.18 4.05
C GLU A 115 -8.56 -4.57 2.65
N PHE A 116 -8.52 -5.40 1.58
CA PHE A 116 -8.59 -4.95 0.19
C PHE A 116 -9.92 -4.27 -0.20
N ILE A 117 -10.96 -4.39 0.61
CA ILE A 117 -12.20 -3.60 0.46
C ILE A 117 -11.89 -2.11 0.45
N GLY A 118 -10.84 -1.67 1.17
CA GLY A 118 -10.43 -0.27 1.21
C GLY A 118 -9.98 0.29 -0.16
N PRO A 119 -8.92 -0.25 -0.79
CA PRO A 119 -8.51 0.14 -2.14
C PRO A 119 -9.60 0.01 -3.19
N LEU A 120 -10.39 -1.06 -3.15
CA LEU A 120 -11.55 -1.23 -4.04
C LEU A 120 -12.60 -0.15 -3.81
N GLY A 121 -12.90 0.19 -2.56
CA GLY A 121 -13.79 1.28 -2.21
C GLY A 121 -13.32 2.61 -2.80
N VAL A 122 -12.04 2.94 -2.66
CA VAL A 122 -11.46 4.15 -3.28
C VAL A 122 -11.62 4.11 -4.80
N ALA A 123 -11.37 2.97 -5.43
CA ALA A 123 -11.53 2.81 -6.87
C ALA A 123 -13.00 3.05 -7.31
N VAL A 124 -13.99 2.48 -6.58
CA VAL A 124 -15.42 2.70 -6.83
C VAL A 124 -15.79 4.18 -6.69
N PHE A 125 -15.47 4.81 -5.56
CA PHE A 125 -15.83 6.20 -5.30
C PHE A 125 -15.12 7.21 -6.23
N ALA A 126 -13.93 6.86 -6.72
CA ALA A 126 -13.20 7.67 -7.69
C ALA A 126 -13.63 7.42 -9.15
N SER A 127 -14.42 6.37 -9.41
CA SER A 127 -14.90 6.01 -10.75
C SER A 127 -15.96 6.99 -11.24
N ARG A 128 -15.85 7.38 -12.51
CA ARG A 128 -16.78 8.33 -13.14
C ARG A 128 -17.42 7.81 -14.41
N ARG A 129 -16.79 6.84 -15.07
CA ARG A 129 -17.28 6.24 -16.32
C ARG A 129 -17.89 4.87 -16.02
N ARG A 130 -18.92 4.45 -16.77
CA ARG A 130 -19.52 3.11 -16.60
C ARG A 130 -18.49 1.98 -16.76
N VAL A 131 -17.52 2.14 -17.65
CA VAL A 131 -16.45 1.16 -17.87
C VAL A 131 -15.53 1.02 -16.67
N ASP A 132 -15.35 2.07 -15.85
CA ASP A 132 -14.54 2.00 -14.64
C ASP A 132 -15.13 0.99 -13.63
N TYR A 133 -16.46 0.99 -13.48
CA TYR A 133 -17.15 0.02 -12.60
C TYR A 133 -16.98 -1.41 -13.07
N LEU A 134 -16.87 -1.63 -14.40
CA LEU A 134 -16.57 -2.96 -14.95
C LEU A 134 -15.20 -3.46 -14.47
N TRP A 135 -14.18 -2.62 -14.57
CA TRP A 135 -12.81 -2.98 -14.13
C TRP A 135 -12.75 -3.24 -12.63
N VAL A 136 -13.39 -2.39 -11.83
CA VAL A 136 -13.47 -2.57 -10.38
C VAL A 136 -14.24 -3.85 -10.01
N ALA A 137 -15.37 -4.13 -10.67
CA ALA A 137 -16.13 -5.35 -10.46
C ALA A 137 -15.31 -6.60 -10.83
N LEU A 138 -14.58 -6.55 -11.93
CA LEU A 138 -13.72 -7.65 -12.37
C LEU A 138 -12.58 -7.91 -11.37
N ALA A 139 -11.94 -6.85 -10.83
CA ALA A 139 -10.95 -6.96 -9.77
C ALA A 139 -11.54 -7.55 -8.48
N ALA A 140 -12.74 -7.11 -8.09
CA ALA A 140 -13.44 -7.63 -6.91
C ALA A 140 -13.77 -9.12 -7.06
N VAL A 141 -14.30 -9.54 -8.22
CA VAL A 141 -14.56 -10.96 -8.51
C VAL A 141 -13.26 -11.77 -8.47
N GLY A 142 -12.19 -11.28 -9.10
CA GLY A 142 -10.88 -11.93 -9.05
C GLY A 142 -10.38 -12.08 -7.62
N LEU A 143 -10.48 -11.03 -6.80
CA LEU A 143 -10.11 -11.08 -5.40
C LEU A 143 -10.92 -12.12 -4.60
N LEU A 144 -12.24 -12.15 -4.78
CA LEU A 144 -13.12 -13.13 -4.11
C LEU A 144 -12.79 -14.57 -4.52
N LEU A 145 -12.49 -14.82 -5.79
CA LEU A 145 -12.11 -16.15 -6.28
C LEU A 145 -10.72 -16.59 -5.78
N LEU A 146 -9.82 -15.63 -5.49
CA LEU A 146 -8.50 -15.92 -4.97
C LEU A 146 -8.54 -16.38 -3.50
N LEU A 147 -9.61 -16.01 -2.78
CA LEU A 147 -9.76 -16.32 -1.37
C LEU A 147 -9.88 -17.83 -1.12
N PRO A 148 -9.23 -18.34 -0.07
CA PRO A 148 -9.39 -19.71 0.38
C PRO A 148 -10.69 -19.91 1.19
N ILE A 149 -11.84 -19.56 0.61
CA ILE A 149 -13.15 -19.60 1.31
C ILE A 149 -13.49 -20.99 1.81
N ARG A 150 -12.97 -22.05 1.17
CA ARG A 150 -13.22 -23.45 1.55
C ARG A 150 -12.33 -23.97 2.69
N ALA A 151 -11.31 -23.21 3.12
CA ALA A 151 -10.37 -23.63 4.15
C ALA A 151 -10.80 -23.25 5.58
N THR A 152 -11.93 -22.57 5.74
CA THR A 152 -12.35 -22.05 7.04
C THR A 152 -13.49 -22.93 7.59
N GLU A 153 -13.13 -24.03 8.23
CA GLU A 153 -14.06 -24.77 9.11
C GLU A 153 -14.16 -24.01 10.44
N GLY A 154 -15.09 -23.07 10.54
CA GLY A 154 -15.37 -22.38 11.80
C GLY A 154 -15.95 -20.97 11.63
N ARG A 155 -16.54 -20.44 12.70
CA ARG A 155 -16.99 -19.04 12.77
C ARG A 155 -15.77 -18.13 12.86
N LEU A 156 -15.68 -17.15 11.95
CA LEU A 156 -14.67 -16.09 12.03
C LEU A 156 -14.90 -15.25 13.30
N ASP A 157 -13.82 -14.88 13.97
CA ASP A 157 -13.90 -13.97 15.10
C ASP A 157 -14.36 -12.57 14.63
N PRO A 158 -15.50 -12.07 15.13
CA PRO A 158 -16.02 -10.76 14.73
C PRO A 158 -15.05 -9.61 15.01
N VAL A 159 -14.24 -9.72 16.06
CA VAL A 159 -13.24 -8.69 16.42
C VAL A 159 -12.14 -8.65 15.34
N GLY A 160 -11.65 -9.82 14.92
CA GLY A 160 -10.68 -9.91 13.83
C GLY A 160 -11.21 -9.35 12.52
N VAL A 161 -12.46 -9.66 12.17
CA VAL A 161 -13.12 -9.11 10.97
C VAL A 161 -13.25 -7.58 11.07
N LEU A 162 -13.67 -7.05 12.22
CA LEU A 162 -13.79 -5.61 12.44
C LEU A 162 -12.42 -4.91 12.33
N CYS A 163 -11.37 -5.52 12.90
CA CYS A 163 -10.01 -5.03 12.76
C CYS A 163 -9.55 -5.01 11.29
N ALA A 164 -9.82 -6.06 10.52
CA ALA A 164 -9.48 -6.10 9.10
C ALA A 164 -10.24 -5.05 8.28
N LEU A 165 -11.52 -4.81 8.56
CA LEU A 165 -12.30 -3.72 7.95
C LEU A 165 -11.76 -2.35 8.32
N ALA A 166 -11.39 -2.14 9.59
CA ALA A 166 -10.77 -0.89 10.04
C ALA A 166 -9.40 -0.67 9.39
N ALA A 167 -8.61 -1.72 9.19
CA ALA A 167 -7.36 -1.66 8.41
C ALA A 167 -7.62 -1.28 6.95
N GLY A 168 -8.65 -1.85 6.32
CA GLY A 168 -9.08 -1.47 4.97
C GLY A 168 -9.49 0.00 4.87
N LEU A 169 -10.24 0.52 5.83
CA LEU A 169 -10.54 1.96 5.91
C LEU A 169 -9.25 2.78 6.05
N GLY A 170 -8.32 2.35 6.92
CA GLY A 170 -7.00 2.96 7.05
C GLY A 170 -6.25 3.01 5.72
N TRP A 171 -6.31 1.93 4.93
CA TRP A 171 -5.69 1.87 3.60
C TRP A 171 -6.37 2.81 2.60
N ALA A 172 -7.70 2.89 2.60
CA ALA A 172 -8.41 3.87 1.79
C ALA A 172 -7.98 5.31 2.12
N LEU A 173 -7.88 5.65 3.41
CA LEU A 173 -7.41 6.95 3.87
C LEU A 173 -5.94 7.19 3.50
N TYR A 174 -5.08 6.16 3.61
CA TYR A 174 -3.69 6.21 3.16
C TYR A 174 -3.59 6.59 1.69
N ILE A 175 -4.40 5.99 0.80
CA ILE A 175 -4.42 6.32 -0.63
C ILE A 175 -4.84 7.77 -0.84
N VAL A 176 -5.95 8.19 -0.23
CA VAL A 176 -6.50 9.54 -0.41
C VAL A 176 -5.57 10.63 0.15
N TYR A 177 -5.10 10.45 1.38
CA TYR A 177 -4.20 11.42 2.00
C TYR A 177 -2.78 11.34 1.43
N GLY A 178 -2.33 10.17 0.99
CA GLY A 178 -1.06 9.98 0.30
C GLY A 178 -0.99 10.75 -1.01
N GLN A 179 -2.07 10.74 -1.81
CA GLN A 179 -2.16 11.58 -3.01
C GLN A 179 -2.10 13.08 -2.67
N LYS A 180 -2.86 13.52 -1.66
CA LYS A 180 -2.86 14.93 -1.22
C LYS A 180 -1.48 15.33 -0.69
N ALA A 181 -0.87 14.50 0.15
CA ALA A 181 0.46 14.73 0.72
C ALA A 181 1.53 14.78 -0.38
N GLY A 182 1.49 13.83 -1.33
CA GLY A 182 2.41 13.78 -2.45
C GLY A 182 2.31 15.00 -3.39
N ARG A 183 1.10 15.52 -3.61
CA ARG A 183 0.89 16.77 -4.37
C ARG A 183 1.39 18.00 -3.60
N ALA A 184 1.21 18.04 -2.28
CA ALA A 184 1.57 19.19 -1.45
C ALA A 184 3.06 19.24 -1.09
N HIS A 185 3.72 18.07 -0.94
CA HIS A 185 5.09 17.99 -0.42
C HIS A 185 6.04 17.13 -1.27
N GLY A 186 5.58 16.65 -2.39
CA GLY A 186 6.42 15.88 -3.31
C GLY A 186 6.80 14.49 -2.76
N ALA A 187 7.96 13.99 -3.17
CA ALA A 187 8.45 12.68 -2.74
C ALA A 187 8.75 12.61 -1.23
N ALA A 188 9.11 13.74 -0.60
CA ALA A 188 9.37 13.81 0.82
C ALA A 188 8.15 13.52 1.70
N ALA A 189 6.92 13.51 1.12
CA ALA A 189 5.71 13.16 1.85
C ALA A 189 5.77 11.73 2.41
N SER A 190 6.36 10.76 1.69
CA SER A 190 6.51 9.39 2.20
C SER A 190 7.40 9.33 3.44
N THR A 191 8.51 10.07 3.43
CA THR A 191 9.43 10.15 4.57
C THR A 191 8.74 10.70 5.81
N TRP A 192 8.04 11.83 5.68
CA TRP A 192 7.34 12.45 6.80
C TRP A 192 6.15 11.61 7.27
N GLY A 193 5.47 10.92 6.36
CA GLY A 193 4.44 9.94 6.71
C GLY A 193 4.99 8.76 7.51
N LEU A 194 6.14 8.21 7.11
CA LEU A 194 6.82 7.14 7.87
C LEU A 194 7.27 7.61 9.25
N ILE A 195 7.77 8.85 9.38
CA ILE A 195 8.12 9.43 10.69
C ILE A 195 6.89 9.48 11.60
N VAL A 196 5.77 10.00 11.09
CA VAL A 196 4.52 10.08 11.87
C VAL A 196 4.03 8.68 12.27
N ALA A 197 4.03 7.72 11.34
CA ALA A 197 3.67 6.33 11.61
C ALA A 197 4.60 5.69 12.65
N ALA A 198 5.91 5.90 12.54
CA ALA A 198 6.89 5.40 13.50
C ALA A 198 6.69 6.01 14.89
N CYS A 199 6.45 7.34 14.99
CA CYS A 199 6.16 8.00 16.26
C CYS A 199 4.92 7.42 16.96
N LEU A 200 3.93 6.96 16.19
CA LEU A 200 2.73 6.31 16.74
C LEU A 200 3.02 4.87 17.20
N ILE A 201 3.70 4.08 16.36
CA ILE A 201 3.77 2.62 16.54
C ILE A 201 4.99 2.17 17.34
N VAL A 202 6.13 2.86 17.23
CA VAL A 202 7.37 2.46 17.91
C VAL A 202 7.21 2.39 19.44
N PRO A 203 6.60 3.37 20.11
CA PRO A 203 6.38 3.29 21.57
C PRO A 203 5.56 2.07 21.96
N ILE A 204 4.51 1.75 21.18
CA ILE A 204 3.62 0.62 21.45
C ILE A 204 4.37 -0.70 21.27
N GLY A 205 5.15 -0.84 20.19
CA GLY A 205 5.91 -2.06 19.92
C GLY A 205 7.07 -2.27 20.90
N ILE A 206 7.71 -1.20 21.38
CA ILE A 206 8.72 -1.30 22.45
C ILE A 206 8.09 -1.78 23.76
N ALA A 207 6.92 -1.28 24.11
CA ALA A 207 6.19 -1.71 25.29
C ALA A 207 5.77 -3.18 25.24
N ASP A 208 5.38 -3.68 24.06
CA ASP A 208 4.96 -5.08 23.83
C ASP A 208 6.16 -6.04 23.78
N ALA A 209 7.16 -5.74 22.95
CA ALA A 209 8.30 -6.63 22.72
C ALA A 209 9.39 -6.56 23.81
N GLY A 210 9.48 -5.45 24.53
CA GLY A 210 10.38 -5.27 25.66
C GLY A 210 11.85 -5.60 25.36
N ARG A 211 12.44 -6.43 26.23
CA ARG A 211 13.87 -6.82 26.14
C ARG A 211 14.21 -7.68 24.93
N ALA A 212 13.23 -8.33 24.31
CA ALA A 212 13.47 -9.15 23.12
C ALA A 212 14.07 -8.34 21.97
N LEU A 213 13.76 -7.04 21.88
CA LEU A 213 14.35 -6.14 20.88
C LEU A 213 15.86 -5.94 21.03
N LEU A 214 16.47 -6.33 22.16
CA LEU A 214 17.90 -6.14 22.39
C LEU A 214 18.75 -7.23 21.75
N ALA A 215 18.17 -8.32 21.24
CA ALA A 215 18.92 -9.40 20.60
C ALA A 215 19.54 -8.93 19.27
N PRO A 216 20.88 -9.09 19.06
CA PRO A 216 21.56 -8.52 17.89
C PRO A 216 21.02 -9.01 16.53
N TRP A 217 20.63 -10.28 16.44
CA TRP A 217 20.11 -10.87 15.21
C TRP A 217 18.79 -10.21 14.75
N ILE A 218 17.96 -9.73 15.69
CA ILE A 218 16.71 -9.03 15.40
C ILE A 218 16.96 -7.75 14.59
N TRP A 219 18.05 -7.05 14.85
CA TRP A 219 18.41 -5.84 14.11
C TRP A 219 18.79 -6.14 12.67
N THR A 220 19.51 -7.25 12.42
CA THR A 220 19.89 -7.66 11.06
C THR A 220 18.64 -8.00 10.23
N PHE A 221 17.77 -8.87 10.74
CA PHE A 221 16.50 -9.20 10.08
C PHE A 221 15.57 -8.01 10.02
N GLY A 222 15.51 -7.23 11.11
CA GLY A 222 14.72 -6.01 11.18
C GLY A 222 15.10 -4.97 10.14
N MET A 223 16.40 -4.83 9.83
CA MET A 223 16.88 -3.96 8.76
C MET A 223 16.40 -4.46 7.39
N ALA A 224 16.50 -5.75 7.10
CA ALA A 224 15.99 -6.32 5.86
C ALA A 224 14.47 -6.09 5.73
N VAL A 225 13.71 -6.37 6.80
CA VAL A 225 12.26 -6.09 6.84
C VAL A 225 11.98 -4.61 6.65
N ALA A 226 12.72 -3.72 7.31
CA ALA A 226 12.57 -2.28 7.17
C ALA A 226 12.76 -1.79 5.73
N VAL A 227 13.79 -2.30 5.05
CA VAL A 227 14.06 -1.95 3.65
C VAL A 227 12.96 -2.48 2.74
N PHE A 228 12.75 -3.80 2.74
CA PHE A 228 11.90 -4.46 1.74
C PHE A 228 10.41 -4.33 2.01
N SER A 229 9.96 -4.23 3.26
CA SER A 229 8.53 -4.11 3.57
C SER A 229 8.06 -2.71 3.94
N SER A 230 8.94 -1.70 3.94
CA SER A 230 8.50 -0.34 4.29
C SER A 230 9.28 0.76 3.55
N ALA A 231 10.59 0.90 3.74
CA ALA A 231 11.33 2.04 3.18
C ALA A 231 11.25 2.10 1.66
N LEU A 232 11.55 1.00 0.98
CA LEU A 232 11.50 0.90 -0.47
C LEU A 232 10.06 0.96 -0.99
N PRO A 233 9.11 0.11 -0.53
CA PRO A 233 7.77 0.12 -1.11
C PRO A 233 7.03 1.43 -0.87
N TYR A 234 6.99 2.00 0.33
CA TYR A 234 6.28 3.26 0.55
C TYR A 234 6.90 4.45 -0.21
N THR A 235 8.21 4.42 -0.47
CA THR A 235 8.83 5.41 -1.35
C THR A 235 8.39 5.25 -2.80
N LEU A 236 8.33 4.03 -3.31
CA LEU A 236 7.88 3.72 -4.67
C LEU A 236 6.37 3.96 -4.83
N GLU A 237 5.55 3.58 -3.84
CA GLU A 237 4.12 3.87 -3.83
C GLU A 237 3.85 5.38 -3.83
N MET A 238 4.64 6.18 -3.12
CA MET A 238 4.51 7.64 -3.18
C MET A 238 4.76 8.17 -4.60
N VAL A 239 5.69 7.58 -5.35
CA VAL A 239 5.89 7.92 -6.78
C VAL A 239 4.65 7.59 -7.59
N ALA A 240 4.01 6.44 -7.34
CA ALA A 240 2.78 6.03 -7.99
C ALA A 240 1.59 6.91 -7.58
N LEU A 241 1.38 7.15 -6.27
CA LEU A 241 0.30 7.99 -5.73
C LEU A 241 0.32 9.43 -6.25
N ARG A 242 1.49 9.96 -6.57
CA ARG A 242 1.64 11.31 -7.14
C ARG A 242 1.27 11.40 -8.61
N ARG A 243 1.34 10.30 -9.33
CA ARG A 243 1.23 10.26 -10.81
C ARG A 243 -0.04 9.56 -11.29
N LEU A 244 -0.58 8.62 -10.51
CA LEU A 244 -1.80 7.89 -10.83
C LEU A 244 -3.00 8.51 -10.14
N SER A 245 -4.19 8.30 -10.71
CA SER A 245 -5.44 8.60 -10.01
C SER A 245 -5.65 7.64 -8.85
N ALA A 246 -6.47 8.04 -7.85
CA ALA A 246 -6.82 7.16 -6.74
C ALA A 246 -7.50 5.88 -7.22
N LYS A 247 -8.32 5.98 -8.29
CA LYS A 247 -8.97 4.84 -8.94
C LYS A 247 -7.92 3.85 -9.47
N THR A 248 -7.01 4.32 -10.30
CA THR A 248 -5.98 3.48 -10.93
C THR A 248 -5.04 2.89 -9.91
N PHE A 249 -4.60 3.68 -8.92
CA PHE A 249 -3.77 3.16 -7.84
C PHE A 249 -4.51 2.08 -7.03
N GLY A 250 -5.75 2.34 -6.61
CA GLY A 250 -6.54 1.36 -5.85
C GLY A 250 -6.80 0.06 -6.61
N THR A 251 -7.11 0.15 -7.92
CA THR A 251 -7.29 -1.06 -8.76
C THR A 251 -5.97 -1.79 -8.98
N LEU A 252 -4.85 -1.06 -9.15
CA LEU A 252 -3.53 -1.64 -9.31
C LEU A 252 -3.08 -2.39 -8.05
N MET A 253 -3.42 -1.87 -6.86
CA MET A 253 -3.12 -2.55 -5.59
C MET A 253 -3.80 -3.91 -5.48
N CYS A 254 -4.94 -4.14 -6.14
CA CYS A 254 -5.57 -5.46 -6.18
C CYS A 254 -4.69 -6.56 -6.82
N PHE A 255 -3.58 -6.16 -7.47
CA PHE A 255 -2.57 -7.08 -8.00
C PHE A 255 -1.73 -7.73 -6.89
N GLU A 256 -1.65 -7.11 -5.72
CA GLU A 256 -0.81 -7.58 -4.62
C GLU A 256 -1.14 -9.01 -4.15
N PRO A 257 -2.40 -9.41 -3.93
CA PRO A 257 -2.75 -10.79 -3.64
C PRO A 257 -2.38 -11.77 -4.76
N ALA A 258 -2.46 -11.33 -6.03
CA ALA A 258 -2.05 -12.16 -7.17
C ALA A 258 -0.52 -12.37 -7.16
N ILE A 259 0.25 -11.33 -6.87
CA ILE A 259 1.72 -11.43 -6.69
C ILE A 259 2.03 -12.33 -5.49
N ALA A 260 1.30 -12.22 -4.39
CA ALA A 260 1.45 -13.08 -3.22
C ALA A 260 1.20 -14.56 -3.55
N ALA A 261 0.15 -14.86 -4.31
CA ALA A 261 -0.16 -16.21 -4.76
C ALA A 261 0.93 -16.79 -5.69
N ILE A 262 1.46 -15.97 -6.61
CA ILE A 262 2.57 -16.36 -7.49
C ILE A 262 3.86 -16.56 -6.66
N ALA A 263 4.12 -15.72 -5.68
CA ALA A 263 5.26 -15.88 -4.78
C ALA A 263 5.13 -17.15 -3.92
N GLY A 264 3.94 -17.49 -3.44
CA GLY A 264 3.63 -18.75 -2.78
C GLY A 264 3.95 -19.97 -3.65
N LEU A 265 3.53 -19.93 -4.93
CA LEU A 265 3.87 -20.96 -5.90
C LEU A 265 5.39 -21.08 -6.11
N ALA A 266 6.10 -19.95 -6.29
CA ALA A 266 7.52 -19.94 -6.63
C ALA A 266 8.44 -20.31 -5.46
N PHE A 267 8.13 -19.84 -4.23
CA PHE A 267 9.01 -19.94 -3.06
C PHE A 267 8.56 -20.99 -2.04
N LEU A 268 7.26 -21.26 -1.97
CA LEU A 268 6.68 -22.18 -0.98
C LEU A 268 6.18 -23.47 -1.63
N HIS A 269 6.34 -23.64 -2.95
CA HIS A 269 5.85 -24.77 -3.74
C HIS A 269 4.34 -25.03 -3.57
N GLU A 270 3.56 -23.96 -3.30
CA GLU A 270 2.11 -24.03 -3.21
C GLU A 270 1.50 -24.24 -4.60
N HIS A 271 0.56 -25.16 -4.73
CA HIS A 271 -0.14 -25.39 -5.99
C HIS A 271 -1.36 -24.50 -6.11
N LEU A 272 -1.41 -23.69 -7.17
CA LEU A 272 -2.58 -22.87 -7.48
C LEU A 272 -3.64 -23.71 -8.20
N THR A 273 -4.88 -23.61 -7.73
CA THR A 273 -6.04 -24.24 -8.38
C THR A 273 -6.38 -23.52 -9.70
N PRO A 274 -7.07 -24.18 -10.64
CA PRO A 274 -7.54 -23.50 -11.87
C PRO A 274 -8.39 -22.25 -11.60
N ILE A 275 -9.16 -22.25 -10.52
CA ILE A 275 -9.97 -21.08 -10.10
C ILE A 275 -9.07 -19.90 -9.69
N GLN A 276 -7.96 -20.18 -8.98
CA GLN A 276 -7.01 -19.13 -8.60
C GLN A 276 -6.25 -18.57 -9.81
N TRP A 277 -5.92 -19.39 -10.81
CA TRP A 277 -5.37 -18.92 -12.08
C TRP A 277 -6.35 -18.00 -12.83
N LEU A 278 -7.64 -18.37 -12.88
CA LEU A 278 -8.69 -17.53 -13.45
C LEU A 278 -8.84 -16.20 -12.67
N ALA A 279 -8.76 -16.27 -11.33
CA ALA A 279 -8.79 -15.10 -10.47
C ALA A 279 -7.65 -14.11 -10.76
N ILE A 280 -6.43 -14.62 -10.89
CA ILE A 280 -5.25 -13.85 -11.28
C ILE A 280 -5.48 -13.20 -12.65
N GLY A 281 -6.02 -13.95 -13.61
CA GLY A 281 -6.35 -13.42 -14.93
C GLY A 281 -7.33 -12.25 -14.87
N PHE A 282 -8.38 -12.33 -14.06
CA PHE A 282 -9.35 -11.24 -13.88
C PHE A 282 -8.70 -9.98 -13.29
N ILE A 283 -7.84 -10.14 -12.28
CA ILE A 283 -7.11 -9.03 -11.65
C ILE A 283 -6.17 -8.36 -12.65
N ILE A 284 -5.45 -9.14 -13.48
CA ILE A 284 -4.56 -8.62 -14.53
C ILE A 284 -5.35 -7.80 -15.54
N VAL A 285 -6.45 -8.34 -16.08
CA VAL A 285 -7.28 -7.66 -17.08
C VAL A 285 -7.88 -6.38 -16.51
N ALA A 286 -8.39 -6.42 -15.27
CA ALA A 286 -8.91 -5.25 -14.58
C ALA A 286 -7.86 -4.13 -14.43
N SER A 287 -6.66 -4.49 -13.98
CA SER A 287 -5.56 -3.53 -13.80
C SER A 287 -5.12 -2.90 -15.12
N ILE A 288 -4.98 -3.71 -16.20
CA ILE A 288 -4.65 -3.20 -17.54
C ILE A 288 -5.75 -2.28 -18.05
N GLY A 289 -7.02 -2.69 -17.93
CA GLY A 289 -8.17 -1.90 -18.37
C GLY A 289 -8.26 -0.55 -17.68
N THR A 290 -7.99 -0.51 -16.36
CA THR A 290 -8.00 0.73 -15.57
C THR A 290 -6.86 1.67 -15.97
N VAL A 291 -5.64 1.16 -16.14
CA VAL A 291 -4.47 1.97 -16.56
C VAL A 291 -4.65 2.51 -17.98
N SER A 292 -5.20 1.68 -18.89
CA SER A 292 -5.44 2.10 -20.29
C SER A 292 -6.50 3.21 -20.38
N GLY A 293 -7.46 3.26 -19.47
CA GLY A 293 -8.51 4.27 -19.42
C GLY A 293 -8.06 5.64 -18.90
N GLU A 294 -6.84 5.79 -18.39
CA GLU A 294 -6.24 7.07 -17.96
C GLU A 294 -5.56 7.85 -19.10
N ARG A 295 -5.41 7.23 -20.26
CA ARG A 295 -4.90 7.89 -21.47
C ARG A 295 -6.04 8.61 -22.18
#